data_130e2c6929e8b1e03de7330f7eee0f5f
#
_entry.id   130e2c6929e8b1e03de7330f7eee0f5f
#
_cell.length_a   1.000
_cell.length_b   1.000
_cell.length_c   1.000
_cell.angle_alpha   90.00
_cell.angle_beta   90.00
_cell.angle_gamma   90.00
#
_symmetry.space_group_name_H-M   'P 1'
#
loop_
_entity.id
_entity.type
_entity.pdbx_description
1 polymer ?
#
loop_
_entity_poly.entity_id
_entity_poly.type
_entity_poly.pdbx_seq_one_letter_code
_entity_poly.pdbx_strand_id
1 'polypeptide(L)'
;MEGYYQEAGRAGRDGDPAECILLYSGKDVVTNQYLIERGQDNQEMDMETWRLVRDRDQERLKQMTFYCFTHDCLREYILKYFGEYGKSYCGNCLNCQTEFEEQDVTEEAQAMIQCVKESGQRYGVNVILDTLRGASTAKIRQYHMEENSFYSVCAKTPVYRLRQIFSYLVLEEYLSLTDDGYTIVKLTSTSRDLLEKGSMLTMKMPKAQELQKKEKKVRRRKSSTAGELKEQDEPLFQKLRALRTEIAREEKIPPYMVFSDKTLIHMCILKPENEAEMLDVTGVGRHKFEKYGKRFIDAVQNL
;
A
#
# COMPACT_ATOMS: atom_id res chain seq x y z
N MET A 1 0.24 15.05 -9.20
CA MET A 1 0.41 15.99 -8.07
C MET A 1 -0.77 16.94 -7.94
N GLU A 2 -1.21 17.58 -9.02
CA GLU A 2 -2.27 18.60 -9.05
C GLU A 2 -3.59 18.11 -8.44
N GLY A 3 -4.06 16.93 -8.84
CA GLY A 3 -5.28 16.33 -8.28
C GLY A 3 -5.18 16.08 -6.78
N TYR A 4 -4.03 15.55 -6.32
CA TYR A 4 -3.79 15.36 -4.90
C TYR A 4 -3.80 16.68 -4.13
N TYR A 5 -3.16 17.72 -4.66
CA TYR A 5 -3.12 19.06 -4.05
C TYR A 5 -4.54 19.65 -3.93
N GLN A 6 -5.36 19.51 -4.97
CA GLN A 6 -6.75 19.98 -4.96
C GLN A 6 -7.60 19.26 -3.93
N GLU A 7 -7.47 17.93 -3.83
CA GLU A 7 -8.24 17.15 -2.87
C GLU A 7 -7.76 17.38 -1.43
N ALA A 8 -6.45 17.39 -1.19
CA ALA A 8 -5.87 17.68 0.11
C ALA A 8 -6.17 19.12 0.58
N GLY A 9 -6.21 20.08 -0.35
CA GLY A 9 -6.55 21.49 -0.07
C GLY A 9 -8.02 21.73 0.30
N ARG A 10 -8.88 20.72 0.26
CA ARG A 10 -10.27 20.81 0.76
C ARG A 10 -10.35 20.61 2.28
N ALA A 11 -9.35 19.96 2.86
CA ALA A 11 -9.32 19.68 4.28
C ALA A 11 -8.99 20.96 5.10
N GLY A 12 -9.65 21.14 6.25
CA GLY A 12 -9.39 22.26 7.18
C GLY A 12 -9.79 23.65 6.67
N ARG A 13 -10.73 23.75 5.71
CA ARG A 13 -11.22 25.06 5.22
C ARG A 13 -12.03 25.83 6.25
N ASP A 14 -12.60 25.14 7.21
CA ASP A 14 -13.30 25.66 8.38
C ASP A 14 -12.36 26.17 9.48
N GLY A 15 -11.05 25.99 9.31
CA GLY A 15 -10.02 26.35 10.29
C GLY A 15 -9.71 25.26 11.30
N ASP A 16 -10.45 24.15 11.27
CA ASP A 16 -10.20 23.01 12.16
C ASP A 16 -8.99 22.20 11.69
N PRO A 17 -8.24 21.58 12.62
CA PRO A 17 -7.14 20.70 12.28
C PRO A 17 -7.61 19.52 11.44
N ALA A 18 -7.01 19.32 10.26
CA ALA A 18 -7.35 18.23 9.36
C ALA A 18 -6.11 17.42 8.97
N GLU A 19 -6.29 16.12 8.76
CA GLU A 19 -5.24 15.19 8.38
C GLU A 19 -5.47 14.69 6.95
N CYS A 20 -4.45 14.87 6.09
CA CYS A 20 -4.47 14.36 4.73
C CYS A 20 -3.65 13.06 4.67
N ILE A 21 -4.32 11.95 4.37
CA ILE A 21 -3.69 10.61 4.32
C ILE A 21 -3.66 10.13 2.87
N LEU A 22 -2.43 9.95 2.34
CA LEU A 22 -2.21 9.32 1.04
C LEU A 22 -1.95 7.83 1.23
N LEU A 23 -2.77 7.00 0.58
CA LEU A 23 -2.55 5.55 0.50
C LEU A 23 -1.80 5.24 -0.79
N TYR A 24 -0.69 4.53 -0.68
CA TYR A 24 0.17 4.17 -1.80
C TYR A 24 0.48 2.68 -1.83
N SER A 25 0.48 2.11 -3.03
CA SER A 25 1.05 0.80 -3.29
C SER A 25 1.77 0.78 -4.64
N GLY A 26 2.81 -0.06 -4.80
CA GLY A 26 3.48 -0.21 -6.10
C GLY A 26 2.54 -0.71 -7.21
N LYS A 27 1.42 -1.35 -6.85
CA LYS A 27 0.39 -1.77 -7.81
C LYS A 27 -0.32 -0.57 -8.44
N ASP A 28 -0.46 0.52 -7.69
CA ASP A 28 -1.11 1.74 -8.20
C ASP A 28 -0.27 2.37 -9.31
N VAL A 29 1.06 2.33 -9.18
CA VAL A 29 1.99 2.78 -10.23
C VAL A 29 1.79 1.97 -11.50
N VAL A 30 1.81 0.63 -11.40
CA VAL A 30 1.60 -0.28 -12.54
C VAL A 30 0.23 -0.03 -13.21
N THR A 31 -0.81 0.16 -12.41
CA THR A 31 -2.16 0.44 -12.94
C THR A 31 -2.20 1.77 -13.68
N ASN A 32 -1.57 2.82 -13.12
CA ASN A 32 -1.55 4.14 -13.76
C ASN A 32 -0.68 4.13 -15.03
N GLN A 33 0.46 3.45 -15.03
CA GLN A 33 1.28 3.25 -16.25
C GLN A 33 0.45 2.61 -17.36
N TYR A 34 -0.24 1.51 -17.04
CA TYR A 34 -1.11 0.83 -18.00
C TYR A 34 -2.22 1.73 -18.56
N LEU A 35 -2.83 2.59 -17.73
CA LEU A 35 -3.84 3.55 -18.17
C LEU A 35 -3.26 4.64 -19.07
N ILE A 36 -2.05 5.13 -18.78
CA ILE A 36 -1.32 6.11 -19.59
C ILE A 36 -1.00 5.52 -20.96
N GLU A 37 -0.52 4.27 -21.03
CA GLU A 37 -0.21 3.58 -22.29
C GLU A 37 -1.46 3.30 -23.14
N ARG A 38 -2.61 3.06 -22.50
CA ARG A 38 -3.89 2.83 -23.21
C ARG A 38 -4.64 4.09 -23.62
N GLY A 39 -4.22 5.27 -23.20
CA GLY A 39 -4.82 6.54 -23.58
C GLY A 39 -4.83 6.83 -25.10
N GLN A 40 -4.22 5.92 -25.90
CA GLN A 40 -4.21 5.92 -27.37
C GLN A 40 -5.61 5.70 -28.01
N ASP A 41 -6.63 5.28 -27.23
CA ASP A 41 -7.99 5.04 -27.78
C ASP A 41 -8.75 6.33 -28.12
N ASN A 42 -8.15 7.52 -27.90
CA ASN A 42 -8.72 8.79 -28.28
C ASN A 42 -8.44 9.05 -29.77
N GLN A 43 -9.37 8.66 -30.63
CA GLN A 43 -9.28 8.72 -32.11
C GLN A 43 -9.04 10.14 -32.68
N GLU A 44 -9.11 11.18 -31.86
CA GLU A 44 -8.98 12.59 -32.28
C GLU A 44 -7.53 13.13 -32.14
N MET A 45 -6.62 12.36 -31.56
CA MET A 45 -5.26 12.81 -31.26
C MET A 45 -4.24 12.22 -32.25
N ASP A 46 -3.42 13.08 -32.87
CA ASP A 46 -2.31 12.62 -33.69
C ASP A 46 -1.20 11.95 -32.85
N MET A 47 -0.39 11.12 -33.52
CA MET A 47 0.64 10.30 -32.86
C MET A 47 1.73 11.13 -32.15
N GLU A 48 2.04 12.34 -32.64
CA GLU A 48 3.05 13.19 -32.03
C GLU A 48 2.52 13.83 -30.75
N THR A 49 1.33 14.38 -30.81
CA THR A 49 0.63 14.92 -29.64
C THR A 49 0.40 13.84 -28.57
N TRP A 50 0.00 12.63 -28.98
CA TRP A 50 -0.15 11.51 -28.05
C TRP A 50 1.15 11.18 -27.31
N ARG A 51 2.29 11.12 -28.02
CA ARG A 51 3.60 10.86 -27.38
C ARG A 51 3.93 11.94 -26.33
N LEU A 52 3.73 13.20 -26.68
CA LEU A 52 3.99 14.31 -25.75
C LEU A 52 3.11 14.24 -24.49
N VAL A 53 1.83 13.90 -24.64
CA VAL A 53 0.89 13.74 -23.51
C VAL A 53 1.32 12.55 -22.65
N ARG A 54 1.59 11.40 -23.27
CA ARG A 54 2.06 10.18 -22.58
C ARG A 54 3.32 10.45 -21.76
N ASP A 55 4.34 11.04 -22.36
CA ASP A 55 5.63 11.29 -21.71
C ASP A 55 5.46 12.26 -20.54
N ARG A 56 4.59 13.27 -20.68
CA ARG A 56 4.24 14.18 -19.59
C ARG A 56 3.47 13.49 -18.46
N ASP A 57 2.55 12.60 -18.78
CA ASP A 57 1.78 11.87 -17.77
C ASP A 57 2.63 10.82 -17.05
N GLN A 58 3.60 10.20 -17.73
CA GLN A 58 4.62 9.36 -17.12
C GLN A 58 5.49 10.18 -16.12
N GLU A 59 5.94 11.37 -16.51
CA GLU A 59 6.69 12.25 -15.61
C GLU A 59 5.85 12.67 -14.40
N ARG A 60 4.57 12.99 -14.57
CA ARG A 60 3.65 13.30 -13.46
C ARG A 60 3.47 12.11 -12.51
N LEU A 61 3.37 10.89 -13.05
CA LEU A 61 3.30 9.66 -12.25
C LEU A 61 4.60 9.46 -11.47
N LYS A 62 5.76 9.69 -12.09
CA LYS A 62 7.08 9.64 -11.45
C LYS A 62 7.16 10.64 -10.29
N GLN A 63 6.76 11.91 -10.51
CA GLN A 63 6.74 12.94 -9.48
C GLN A 63 5.83 12.58 -8.29
N MET A 64 4.65 12.01 -8.56
CA MET A 64 3.75 11.56 -7.50
C MET A 64 4.31 10.36 -6.73
N THR A 65 4.99 9.44 -7.43
CA THR A 65 5.68 8.31 -6.81
C THR A 65 6.78 8.80 -5.88
N PHE A 66 7.58 9.77 -6.34
CA PHE A 66 8.63 10.38 -5.52
C PHE A 66 8.09 11.07 -4.27
N TYR A 67 6.97 11.77 -4.40
CA TYR A 67 6.28 12.34 -3.25
C TYR A 67 5.92 11.28 -2.19
N CYS A 68 5.54 10.07 -2.59
CA CYS A 68 5.22 8.98 -1.67
C CYS A 68 6.44 8.42 -0.92
N PHE A 69 7.64 8.57 -1.48
CA PHE A 69 8.88 8.00 -0.93
C PHE A 69 9.83 9.03 -0.35
N THR A 70 9.66 10.31 -0.63
CA THR A 70 10.57 11.33 -0.11
C THR A 70 10.59 11.35 1.42
N HIS A 71 11.76 11.59 1.98
CA HIS A 71 11.97 11.86 3.40
C HIS A 71 12.11 13.37 3.70
N ASP A 72 12.07 14.19 2.66
CA ASP A 72 12.06 15.65 2.79
C ASP A 72 10.68 16.15 3.22
N CYS A 73 10.59 17.43 3.53
CA CYS A 73 9.33 18.04 3.91
C CYS A 73 8.28 17.89 2.80
N LEU A 74 7.18 17.17 3.09
CA LEU A 74 6.12 16.92 2.12
C LEU A 74 5.48 18.20 1.57
N ARG A 75 5.37 19.22 2.42
CA ARG A 75 4.82 20.53 1.99
C ARG A 75 5.78 21.25 1.05
N GLU A 76 7.07 21.24 1.36
CA GLU A 76 8.09 21.82 0.47
C GLU A 76 8.13 21.13 -0.88
N TYR A 77 8.01 19.79 -0.90
CA TYR A 77 7.97 19.03 -2.14
C TYR A 77 6.83 19.48 -3.06
N ILE A 78 5.62 19.67 -2.49
CA ILE A 78 4.47 20.18 -3.24
C ILE A 78 4.73 21.61 -3.75
N LEU A 79 5.25 22.48 -2.90
CA LEU A 79 5.56 23.87 -3.30
C LEU A 79 6.58 23.91 -4.44
N LYS A 80 7.66 23.14 -4.34
CA LYS A 80 8.66 23.03 -5.42
C LYS A 80 8.06 22.52 -6.73
N TYR A 81 7.14 21.56 -6.67
CA TYR A 81 6.44 21.06 -7.86
C TYR A 81 5.67 22.18 -8.58
N PHE A 82 5.10 23.13 -7.85
CA PHE A 82 4.41 24.29 -8.40
C PHE A 82 5.33 25.50 -8.67
N GLY A 83 6.66 25.34 -8.52
CA GLY A 83 7.64 26.40 -8.76
C GLY A 83 7.79 27.38 -7.60
N GLU A 84 7.24 27.07 -6.43
CA GLU A 84 7.40 27.87 -5.22
C GLU A 84 8.53 27.30 -4.35
N TYR A 85 9.44 28.17 -3.91
CA TYR A 85 10.56 27.78 -3.05
C TYR A 85 10.35 28.37 -1.65
N GLY A 86 10.16 27.51 -0.69
CA GLY A 86 9.88 27.85 0.70
C GLY A 86 10.93 27.32 1.69
N LYS A 87 10.55 27.26 2.95
CA LYS A 87 11.38 26.67 4.00
C LYS A 87 11.40 25.16 3.84
N SER A 88 12.56 24.53 3.98
CA SER A 88 12.77 23.08 3.92
C SER A 88 12.10 22.30 5.07
N TYR A 89 11.40 22.99 5.97
CA TYR A 89 10.76 22.42 7.14
C TYR A 89 9.44 23.14 7.46
N CYS A 90 8.33 22.41 7.47
CA CYS A 90 7.03 23.01 7.80
C CYS A 90 6.56 22.72 9.25
N GLY A 91 7.20 21.79 9.97
CA GLY A 91 6.86 21.41 11.34
C GLY A 91 5.56 20.63 11.51
N ASN A 92 4.77 20.45 10.43
CA ASN A 92 3.43 19.89 10.50
C ASN A 92 3.22 18.61 9.66
N CYS A 93 4.02 18.35 8.63
CA CYS A 93 3.88 17.14 7.85
C CYS A 93 4.51 15.92 8.56
N LEU A 94 4.11 14.73 8.15
CA LEU A 94 4.60 13.48 8.73
C LEU A 94 6.13 13.40 8.75
N ASN A 95 6.80 13.80 7.66
CA ASN A 95 8.26 13.75 7.57
C ASN A 95 8.93 14.74 8.52
N CYS A 96 8.38 15.95 8.69
CA CYS A 96 8.90 16.91 9.67
C CYS A 96 8.72 16.47 11.13
N GLN A 97 7.71 15.64 11.39
CA GLN A 97 7.41 15.11 12.73
C GLN A 97 8.07 13.75 13.01
N THR A 98 8.67 13.13 11.98
CA THR A 98 9.36 11.84 12.10
C THR A 98 10.85 12.09 12.28
N GLU A 99 11.45 11.44 13.28
CA GLU A 99 12.90 11.42 13.43
C GLU A 99 13.51 10.39 12.49
N PHE A 100 14.37 10.86 11.59
CA PHE A 100 15.15 10.02 10.69
C PHE A 100 16.57 9.90 11.19
N GLU A 101 17.18 8.77 10.87
CA GLU A 101 18.64 8.54 11.01
C GLU A 101 19.21 8.12 9.66
N GLU A 102 20.42 8.52 9.37
CA GLU A 102 21.14 8.02 8.20
C GLU A 102 21.68 6.64 8.50
N GLN A 103 21.32 5.69 7.66
CA GLN A 103 21.78 4.31 7.76
C GLN A 103 22.55 3.95 6.51
N ASP A 104 23.69 3.28 6.71
CA ASP A 104 24.40 2.63 5.62
C ASP A 104 23.59 1.43 5.12
N VAL A 105 23.29 1.44 3.83
CA VAL A 105 22.52 0.39 3.13
C VAL A 105 23.33 -0.19 1.96
N THR A 106 24.64 0.06 1.95
CA THR A 106 25.54 -0.30 0.84
C THR A 106 25.50 -1.79 0.55
N GLU A 107 25.60 -2.64 1.59
CA GLU A 107 25.64 -4.10 1.43
C GLU A 107 24.32 -4.62 0.83
N GLU A 108 23.18 -4.20 1.38
CA GLU A 108 21.87 -4.63 0.88
C GLU A 108 21.60 -4.09 -0.54
N ALA A 109 22.01 -2.86 -0.83
CA ALA A 109 21.86 -2.24 -2.13
C ALA A 109 22.70 -2.96 -3.20
N GLN A 110 23.97 -3.23 -2.91
CA GLN A 110 24.87 -3.97 -3.80
C GLN A 110 24.38 -5.41 -4.01
N ALA A 111 23.96 -6.10 -2.96
CA ALA A 111 23.38 -7.44 -3.06
C ALA A 111 22.14 -7.45 -3.96
N MET A 112 21.27 -6.43 -3.84
CA MET A 112 20.08 -6.30 -4.66
C MET A 112 20.42 -6.08 -6.14
N ILE A 113 21.33 -5.15 -6.45
CA ILE A 113 21.77 -4.85 -7.82
C ILE A 113 22.44 -6.07 -8.45
N GLN A 114 23.29 -6.76 -7.70
CA GLN A 114 23.99 -7.95 -8.19
C GLN A 114 23.04 -9.13 -8.40
N CYS A 115 22.06 -9.33 -7.51
CA CYS A 115 20.98 -10.31 -7.69
C CYS A 115 20.20 -10.06 -8.99
N VAL A 116 19.86 -8.81 -9.29
CA VAL A 116 19.20 -8.41 -10.55
C VAL A 116 20.11 -8.70 -11.74
N LYS A 117 21.42 -8.40 -11.63
CA LYS A 117 22.41 -8.67 -12.70
C LYS A 117 22.51 -10.16 -13.01
N GLU A 118 22.72 -10.98 -12.00
CA GLU A 118 22.93 -12.42 -12.13
C GLU A 118 21.66 -13.13 -12.63
N SER A 119 20.49 -12.67 -12.21
CA SER A 119 19.20 -13.19 -12.70
C SER A 119 18.88 -12.78 -14.14
N GLY A 120 19.77 -12.08 -14.83
CA GLY A 120 19.63 -11.65 -16.23
C GLY A 120 18.56 -10.58 -16.43
N GLN A 121 18.20 -9.83 -15.37
CA GLN A 121 17.22 -8.73 -15.44
C GLN A 121 15.86 -9.19 -15.99
N ARG A 122 15.34 -10.35 -15.55
CA ARG A 122 14.11 -10.98 -16.08
C ARG A 122 12.96 -11.00 -15.08
N TYR A 123 13.21 -10.64 -13.83
CA TYR A 123 12.23 -10.83 -12.76
C TYR A 123 11.77 -9.52 -12.14
N GLY A 124 10.57 -9.56 -11.58
CA GLY A 124 9.99 -8.44 -10.85
C GLY A 124 10.48 -8.38 -9.40
N VAL A 125 10.19 -7.25 -8.74
CA VAL A 125 10.66 -6.92 -7.39
C VAL A 125 10.42 -8.02 -6.36
N ASN A 126 9.26 -8.68 -6.38
CA ASN A 126 8.95 -9.70 -5.37
C ASN A 126 9.89 -10.92 -5.48
N VAL A 127 10.25 -11.35 -6.69
CA VAL A 127 11.18 -12.46 -6.90
C VAL A 127 12.57 -12.07 -6.38
N ILE A 128 13.05 -10.88 -6.70
CA ILE A 128 14.35 -10.38 -6.22
C ILE A 128 14.39 -10.31 -4.69
N LEU A 129 13.37 -9.73 -4.05
CA LEU A 129 13.31 -9.63 -2.60
C LEU A 129 13.18 -10.99 -1.90
N ASP A 130 12.40 -11.91 -2.48
CA ASP A 130 12.26 -13.28 -1.97
C ASP A 130 13.57 -14.05 -2.08
N THR A 131 14.33 -13.86 -3.18
CA THR A 131 15.67 -14.45 -3.35
C THR A 131 16.63 -13.95 -2.27
N LEU A 132 16.76 -12.64 -2.10
CA LEU A 132 17.64 -12.04 -1.09
C LEU A 132 17.33 -12.50 0.33
N ARG A 133 16.06 -12.79 0.62
CA ARG A 133 15.63 -13.28 1.93
C ARG A 133 15.76 -14.80 2.11
N GLY A 134 16.04 -15.54 1.05
CA GLY A 134 16.06 -16.99 1.10
C GLY A 134 14.66 -17.62 1.24
N ALA A 135 13.63 -16.99 0.63
CA ALA A 135 12.26 -17.49 0.69
C ALA A 135 12.10 -18.77 -0.15
N SER A 136 11.43 -19.79 0.40
CA SER A 136 11.15 -21.05 -0.30
C SER A 136 9.77 -21.02 -0.97
N THR A 137 9.53 -20.06 -1.87
CA THR A 137 8.26 -19.96 -2.61
C THR A 137 8.26 -20.82 -3.87
N ALA A 138 7.05 -21.13 -4.40
CA ALA A 138 6.93 -21.87 -5.65
C ALA A 138 7.63 -21.15 -6.83
N LYS A 139 7.58 -19.81 -6.86
CA LYS A 139 8.26 -19.02 -7.90
C LYS A 139 9.78 -19.08 -7.80
N ILE A 140 10.35 -19.06 -6.60
CA ILE A 140 11.80 -19.20 -6.38
C ILE A 140 12.28 -20.52 -6.95
N ARG A 141 11.59 -21.63 -6.63
CA ARG A 141 11.90 -22.97 -7.17
C ARG A 141 11.69 -23.07 -8.69
N GLN A 142 10.60 -22.51 -9.21
CA GLN A 142 10.30 -22.51 -10.63
C GLN A 142 11.36 -21.81 -11.47
N TYR A 143 11.94 -20.73 -10.93
CA TYR A 143 12.93 -19.89 -11.61
C TYR A 143 14.37 -20.22 -11.21
N HIS A 144 14.58 -21.25 -10.41
CA HIS A 144 15.88 -21.68 -9.90
C HIS A 144 16.66 -20.54 -9.22
N MET A 145 15.94 -19.65 -8.51
CA MET A 145 16.54 -18.49 -7.86
C MET A 145 17.28 -18.85 -6.57
N GLU A 146 17.12 -20.09 -6.05
CA GLU A 146 17.93 -20.66 -4.99
C GLU A 146 19.40 -20.86 -5.41
N GLU A 147 19.69 -20.95 -6.72
CA GLU A 147 21.04 -21.06 -7.27
C GLU A 147 21.74 -19.71 -7.44
N ASN A 148 21.02 -18.59 -7.27
CA ASN A 148 21.60 -17.26 -7.35
C ASN A 148 22.57 -17.03 -6.18
N SER A 149 23.76 -16.49 -6.45
CA SER A 149 24.82 -16.26 -5.45
C SER A 149 24.38 -15.36 -4.28
N PHE A 150 23.32 -14.59 -4.48
CA PHE A 150 22.73 -13.68 -3.48
C PHE A 150 21.52 -14.27 -2.75
N TYR A 151 21.22 -15.55 -2.98
CA TYR A 151 20.14 -16.22 -2.25
C TYR A 151 20.43 -16.22 -0.75
N SER A 152 19.44 -15.75 0.03
CA SER A 152 19.51 -15.70 1.50
C SER A 152 20.52 -14.70 2.12
N VAL A 153 21.20 -13.88 1.32
CA VAL A 153 22.20 -12.92 1.83
C VAL A 153 21.58 -11.90 2.80
N CYS A 154 20.32 -11.51 2.55
CA CYS A 154 19.57 -10.59 3.40
C CYS A 154 18.50 -11.29 4.26
N ALA A 155 18.71 -12.55 4.66
CA ALA A 155 17.72 -13.34 5.42
C ALA A 155 17.30 -12.69 6.75
N LYS A 156 18.18 -11.94 7.39
CA LYS A 156 17.92 -11.24 8.65
C LYS A 156 17.26 -9.88 8.46
N THR A 157 17.27 -9.33 7.25
CA THR A 157 16.72 -8.02 6.95
C THR A 157 15.21 -8.11 6.75
N PRO A 158 14.39 -7.32 7.48
CA PRO A 158 12.94 -7.35 7.34
C PRO A 158 12.49 -6.95 5.92
N VAL A 159 11.39 -7.57 5.42
CA VAL A 159 10.86 -7.29 4.06
C VAL A 159 10.61 -5.82 3.82
N TYR A 160 10.03 -5.13 4.80
CA TYR A 160 9.71 -3.71 4.66
C TYR A 160 10.97 -2.88 4.42
N ARG A 161 12.09 -3.21 5.10
CA ARG A 161 13.38 -2.53 4.91
C ARG A 161 13.93 -2.77 3.50
N LEU A 162 13.94 -4.01 3.03
CA LEU A 162 14.35 -4.32 1.65
C LEU A 162 13.49 -3.61 0.61
N ARG A 163 12.17 -3.48 0.85
CA ARG A 163 11.29 -2.70 -0.02
C ARG A 163 11.60 -1.21 -0.01
N GLN A 164 11.94 -0.64 1.13
CA GLN A 164 12.36 0.77 1.23
C GLN A 164 13.65 1.00 0.46
N ILE A 165 14.66 0.11 0.64
CA ILE A 165 15.92 0.18 -0.11
C ILE A 165 15.67 0.03 -1.61
N PHE A 166 14.83 -0.91 -2.02
CA PHE A 166 14.44 -1.07 -3.42
C PHE A 166 13.82 0.20 -4.00
N SER A 167 12.86 0.79 -3.28
CA SER A 167 12.21 2.03 -3.71
C SER A 167 13.20 3.18 -3.80
N TYR A 168 14.13 3.26 -2.86
CA TYR A 168 15.22 4.24 -2.90
C TYR A 168 16.14 4.04 -4.11
N LEU A 169 16.51 2.80 -4.43
CA LEU A 169 17.32 2.49 -5.60
C LEU A 169 16.61 2.83 -6.94
N VAL A 170 15.29 2.70 -6.98
CA VAL A 170 14.51 3.13 -8.16
C VAL A 170 14.43 4.65 -8.22
N LEU A 171 14.23 5.31 -7.07
CA LEU A 171 14.15 6.77 -6.96
C LEU A 171 15.44 7.45 -7.41
N GLU A 172 16.59 6.94 -6.94
CA GLU A 172 17.93 7.45 -7.26
C GLU A 172 18.46 6.89 -8.60
N GLU A 173 17.59 6.29 -9.40
CA GLU A 173 17.90 5.76 -10.73
C GLU A 173 19.03 4.71 -10.75
N TYR A 174 19.28 4.01 -9.64
CA TYR A 174 20.12 2.81 -9.64
C TYR A 174 19.43 1.61 -10.27
N LEU A 175 18.10 1.52 -10.15
CA LEU A 175 17.26 0.51 -10.78
C LEU A 175 16.16 1.18 -11.59
N SER A 176 15.71 0.53 -12.64
CA SER A 176 14.52 0.94 -13.40
C SER A 176 13.53 -0.21 -13.48
N LEU A 177 12.29 0.12 -13.78
CA LEU A 177 11.20 -0.84 -13.96
C LEU A 177 10.73 -0.77 -15.40
N THR A 178 10.46 -1.92 -16.02
CA THR A 178 9.89 -1.97 -17.38
C THR A 178 8.40 -1.70 -17.37
N ASP A 179 7.88 -1.17 -18.47
CA ASP A 179 6.48 -0.75 -18.65
C ASP A 179 5.65 -1.76 -19.46
N ASP A 180 6.23 -2.91 -19.85
CA ASP A 180 5.69 -3.86 -20.83
C ASP A 180 4.72 -4.91 -20.23
N GLY A 181 3.84 -4.49 -19.29
CA GLY A 181 2.81 -5.34 -18.70
C GLY A 181 3.28 -6.28 -17.57
N TYR A 182 4.56 -6.62 -17.54
CA TYR A 182 5.24 -7.29 -16.43
C TYR A 182 6.33 -6.37 -15.90
N THR A 183 6.13 -5.78 -14.75
CA THR A 183 7.11 -4.89 -14.13
C THR A 183 8.39 -5.66 -13.78
N ILE A 184 9.38 -5.62 -14.68
CA ILE A 184 10.68 -6.28 -14.51
C ILE A 184 11.69 -5.25 -14.03
N VAL A 185 12.59 -5.68 -13.12
CA VAL A 185 13.65 -4.84 -12.60
C VAL A 185 14.84 -4.86 -13.56
N LYS A 186 15.31 -3.68 -13.96
CA LYS A 186 16.46 -3.48 -14.84
C LYS A 186 17.54 -2.66 -14.17
N LEU A 187 18.77 -2.89 -14.61
CA LEU A 187 19.93 -2.09 -14.21
C LEU A 187 20.01 -0.82 -15.06
N THR A 188 20.55 0.23 -14.47
CA THR A 188 20.87 1.49 -15.15
C THR A 188 22.38 1.67 -15.28
N SER A 189 22.84 2.77 -15.89
CA SER A 189 24.25 3.15 -15.89
C SER A 189 24.76 3.40 -14.45
N THR A 190 23.94 4.04 -13.62
CA THR A 190 24.25 4.40 -12.23
C THR A 190 24.49 3.16 -11.36
N SER A 191 23.76 2.05 -11.60
CA SER A 191 24.00 0.80 -10.85
C SER A 191 25.38 0.19 -11.14
N ARG A 192 25.88 0.33 -12.37
CA ARG A 192 27.24 -0.11 -12.70
C ARG A 192 28.28 0.69 -11.97
N ASP A 193 28.12 2.01 -11.95
CA ASP A 193 29.02 2.92 -11.22
C ASP A 193 29.11 2.59 -9.74
N LEU A 194 27.97 2.26 -9.09
CA LEU A 194 27.95 1.87 -7.68
C LEU A 194 28.74 0.58 -7.42
N LEU A 195 28.63 -0.41 -8.31
CA LEU A 195 29.32 -1.68 -8.17
C LEU A 195 30.85 -1.54 -8.42
N GLU A 196 31.23 -0.69 -9.38
CA GLU A 196 32.63 -0.52 -9.76
C GLU A 196 33.41 0.38 -8.80
N LYS A 197 32.79 1.47 -8.33
CA LYS A 197 33.45 2.46 -7.46
C LYS A 197 33.39 2.11 -5.99
N GLY A 198 32.54 1.15 -5.58
CA GLY A 198 32.37 0.76 -4.18
C GLY A 198 31.92 1.90 -3.28
N SER A 199 31.16 2.85 -3.83
CA SER A 199 30.69 4.03 -3.10
C SER A 199 29.75 3.62 -1.97
N MET A 200 29.90 4.26 -0.80
CA MET A 200 28.98 4.08 0.32
C MET A 200 27.65 4.69 -0.03
N LEU A 201 26.57 3.95 0.22
CA LEU A 201 25.19 4.39 0.00
C LEU A 201 24.49 4.54 1.34
N THR A 202 24.16 5.78 1.70
CA THR A 202 23.39 6.09 2.90
C THR A 202 21.96 6.45 2.56
N MET A 203 21.04 6.03 3.41
CA MET A 203 19.61 6.31 3.25
C MET A 203 19.04 6.80 4.57
N LYS A 204 18.20 7.85 4.52
CA LYS A 204 17.43 8.30 5.68
C LYS A 204 16.34 7.26 5.98
N MET A 205 16.33 6.72 7.19
CA MET A 205 15.30 5.78 7.64
C MET A 205 14.66 6.26 8.95
N PRO A 206 13.36 6.04 9.14
CA PRO A 206 12.73 6.34 10.42
C PRO A 206 13.38 5.53 11.55
N LYS A 207 13.67 6.16 12.68
CA LYS A 207 14.23 5.45 13.84
C LYS A 207 13.35 4.25 14.24
N ALA A 208 13.98 3.12 14.53
CA ALA A 208 13.30 1.84 14.81
C ALA A 208 12.23 1.92 15.94
N GLN A 209 12.40 2.82 16.90
CA GLN A 209 11.42 3.04 17.98
C GLN A 209 10.08 3.62 17.48
N GLU A 210 10.08 4.41 16.41
CA GLU A 210 8.84 4.96 15.82
C GLU A 210 8.08 3.91 15.01
N LEU A 211 8.79 3.04 14.32
CA LEU A 211 8.18 1.92 13.60
C LEU A 211 7.44 0.98 14.57
N GLN A 212 8.06 0.65 15.71
CA GLN A 212 7.41 -0.16 16.75
C GLN A 212 6.21 0.54 17.40
N LYS A 213 6.26 1.87 17.59
CA LYS A 213 5.12 2.66 18.08
C LYS A 213 3.98 2.68 17.06
N LYS A 214 4.28 2.81 15.77
CA LYS A 214 3.29 2.76 14.68
C LYS A 214 2.67 1.36 14.55
N GLU A 215 3.45 0.29 14.60
CA GLU A 215 2.93 -1.09 14.59
C GLU A 215 2.05 -1.39 15.83
N LYS A 216 2.46 -0.95 17.02
CA LYS A 216 1.64 -1.08 18.24
C LYS A 216 0.36 -0.23 18.16
N LYS A 217 0.39 0.97 17.56
CA LYS A 217 -0.80 1.80 17.32
C LYS A 217 -1.74 1.18 16.29
N VAL A 218 -1.20 0.61 15.20
CA VAL A 218 -1.98 -0.09 14.18
C VAL A 218 -2.55 -1.39 14.72
N ARG A 219 -1.79 -2.17 15.51
CA ARG A 219 -2.30 -3.36 16.22
C ARG A 219 -3.37 -2.98 17.24
N ARG A 220 -3.19 -1.92 18.03
CA ARG A 220 -4.22 -1.42 18.97
C ARG A 220 -5.47 -0.91 18.24
N ARG A 221 -5.35 -0.19 17.11
CA ARG A 221 -6.51 0.21 16.30
C ARG A 221 -7.20 -0.99 15.63
N LYS A 222 -6.47 -2.04 15.24
CA LYS A 222 -7.07 -3.29 14.74
C LYS A 222 -7.74 -4.09 15.88
N SER A 223 -7.24 -4.04 17.11
CA SER A 223 -7.86 -4.69 18.28
C SER A 223 -9.01 -3.89 18.88
N SER A 224 -9.04 -2.57 18.72
CA SER A 224 -10.15 -1.72 19.23
C SER A 224 -11.33 -1.62 18.26
N THR A 225 -11.22 -2.13 17.01
CA THR A 225 -12.32 -2.17 16.04
C THR A 225 -12.89 -3.58 15.82
N ALA A 226 -12.24 -4.62 16.36
CA ALA A 226 -12.80 -5.92 16.58
C ALA A 226 -13.05 -6.01 18.09
N GLY A 227 -14.24 -5.68 18.54
CA GLY A 227 -14.69 -6.11 19.84
C GLY A 227 -14.39 -7.60 19.91
N GLU A 228 -13.52 -8.03 20.84
CA GLU A 228 -13.27 -9.44 21.06
C GLU A 228 -14.62 -10.08 21.38
N LEU A 229 -15.04 -11.02 20.55
CA LEU A 229 -16.22 -11.82 20.82
C LEU A 229 -15.97 -12.50 22.18
N LYS A 230 -16.80 -12.23 23.17
CA LYS A 230 -16.69 -12.95 24.44
C LYS A 230 -17.06 -14.39 24.18
N GLU A 231 -16.42 -15.35 24.84
CA GLU A 231 -16.71 -16.78 24.71
C GLU A 231 -18.22 -17.12 24.83
N GLN A 232 -18.95 -16.33 25.63
CA GLN A 232 -20.40 -16.48 25.78
C GLN A 232 -21.24 -16.01 24.58
N ASP A 233 -20.68 -15.24 23.68
CA ASP A 233 -21.36 -14.73 22.46
C ASP A 233 -21.01 -15.57 21.21
N GLU A 234 -20.11 -16.54 21.33
CA GLU A 234 -19.72 -17.46 20.24
C GLU A 234 -20.91 -18.23 19.65
N PRO A 235 -21.86 -18.79 20.47
CA PRO A 235 -23.02 -19.49 19.93
C PRO A 235 -23.90 -18.58 19.06
N LEU A 236 -24.11 -17.32 19.47
CA LEU A 236 -24.87 -16.35 18.70
C LEU A 236 -24.16 -16.00 17.40
N PHE A 237 -22.85 -15.80 17.44
CA PHE A 237 -22.07 -15.55 16.24
C PHE A 237 -22.20 -16.69 15.20
N GLN A 238 -22.09 -17.94 15.64
CA GLN A 238 -22.23 -19.09 14.74
C GLN A 238 -23.64 -19.18 14.14
N LYS A 239 -24.66 -18.85 14.92
CA LYS A 239 -26.05 -18.80 14.46
C LYS A 239 -26.27 -17.71 13.40
N LEU A 240 -25.77 -16.49 13.66
CA LEU A 240 -25.85 -15.39 12.67
C LEU A 240 -25.05 -15.69 11.42
N ARG A 241 -23.91 -16.38 11.55
CA ARG A 241 -23.10 -16.84 10.41
C ARG A 241 -23.80 -17.89 9.57
N ALA A 242 -24.50 -18.83 10.19
CA ALA A 242 -25.32 -19.82 9.49
C ALA A 242 -26.47 -19.16 8.72
N LEU A 243 -27.21 -18.25 9.37
CA LEU A 243 -28.28 -17.48 8.74
C LEU A 243 -27.79 -16.66 7.54
N ARG A 244 -26.63 -15.99 7.68
CA ARG A 244 -26.00 -15.28 6.58
C ARG A 244 -25.71 -16.19 5.39
N THR A 245 -25.20 -17.39 5.65
CA THR A 245 -24.86 -18.35 4.60
C THR A 245 -26.09 -18.88 3.87
N GLU A 246 -27.19 -19.08 4.60
CA GLU A 246 -28.50 -19.44 4.04
C GLU A 246 -29.03 -18.35 3.09
N ILE A 247 -29.10 -17.09 3.57
CA ILE A 247 -29.54 -15.95 2.75
C ILE A 247 -28.65 -15.79 1.50
N ALA A 248 -27.33 -15.94 1.66
CA ALA A 248 -26.39 -15.84 0.55
C ALA A 248 -26.65 -16.91 -0.54
N ARG A 249 -27.07 -18.13 -0.14
CA ARG A 249 -27.46 -19.20 -1.07
C ARG A 249 -28.79 -18.91 -1.76
N GLU A 250 -29.79 -18.42 -1.01
CA GLU A 250 -31.07 -18.02 -1.55
C GLU A 250 -30.92 -16.97 -2.66
N GLU A 251 -30.07 -15.98 -2.42
CA GLU A 251 -29.86 -14.86 -3.35
C GLU A 251 -28.74 -15.09 -4.38
N LYS A 252 -28.03 -16.22 -4.31
CA LYS A 252 -26.88 -16.54 -5.18
C LYS A 252 -25.78 -15.48 -5.15
N ILE A 253 -25.51 -14.91 -3.98
CA ILE A 253 -24.47 -13.90 -3.75
C ILE A 253 -23.43 -14.41 -2.74
N PRO A 254 -22.20 -13.86 -2.75
CA PRO A 254 -21.21 -14.17 -1.72
C PRO A 254 -21.68 -13.75 -0.32
N PRO A 255 -21.44 -14.55 0.75
CA PRO A 255 -21.92 -14.27 2.10
C PRO A 255 -21.55 -12.89 2.66
N TYR A 256 -20.36 -12.38 2.34
CA TYR A 256 -19.90 -11.06 2.79
C TYR A 256 -20.70 -9.89 2.22
N MET A 257 -21.44 -10.09 1.12
CA MET A 257 -22.32 -9.09 0.55
C MET A 257 -23.58 -8.88 1.38
N VAL A 258 -24.05 -9.92 2.08
CA VAL A 258 -25.14 -9.78 3.07
C VAL A 258 -24.62 -8.95 4.23
N PHE A 259 -23.72 -9.52 5.04
CA PHE A 259 -23.02 -8.83 6.14
C PHE A 259 -21.60 -9.36 6.30
N SER A 260 -20.66 -8.49 6.72
CA SER A 260 -19.29 -8.88 7.02
C SER A 260 -19.20 -9.55 8.40
N ASP A 261 -18.14 -10.33 8.66
CA ASP A 261 -17.91 -10.92 9.99
C ASP A 261 -17.84 -9.85 11.09
N LYS A 262 -17.28 -8.68 10.80
CA LYS A 262 -17.26 -7.53 11.71
C LYS A 262 -18.66 -7.04 12.08
N THR A 263 -19.56 -7.01 11.09
CA THR A 263 -20.97 -6.63 11.30
C THR A 263 -21.67 -7.65 12.20
N LEU A 264 -21.44 -8.96 11.99
CA LEU A 264 -22.01 -10.01 12.83
C LEU A 264 -21.46 -9.96 14.27
N ILE A 265 -20.17 -9.70 14.44
CA ILE A 265 -19.57 -9.49 15.78
C ILE A 265 -20.21 -8.29 16.47
N HIS A 266 -20.42 -7.19 15.77
CA HIS A 266 -21.06 -6.01 16.33
C HIS A 266 -22.54 -6.26 16.68
N MET A 267 -23.25 -7.09 15.90
CA MET A 267 -24.60 -7.58 16.27
C MET A 267 -24.58 -8.41 17.56
N CYS A 268 -23.57 -9.27 17.74
CA CYS A 268 -23.41 -10.06 18.96
C CYS A 268 -23.15 -9.18 20.19
N ILE A 269 -22.44 -8.06 20.03
CA ILE A 269 -22.12 -7.12 21.12
C ILE A 269 -23.34 -6.27 21.47
N LEU A 270 -24.02 -5.69 20.46
CA LEU A 270 -25.15 -4.78 20.67
C LEU A 270 -26.46 -5.52 20.94
N LYS A 271 -26.62 -6.74 20.42
CA LYS A 271 -27.84 -7.56 20.52
C LYS A 271 -29.10 -6.76 20.17
N PRO A 272 -29.18 -6.20 18.93
CA PRO A 272 -30.26 -5.29 18.56
C PRO A 272 -31.62 -5.97 18.57
N GLU A 273 -32.61 -5.34 19.22
CA GLU A 273 -33.96 -5.85 19.37
C GLU A 273 -34.97 -5.16 18.44
N ASN A 274 -34.57 -4.01 17.86
CA ASN A 274 -35.44 -3.20 17.00
C ASN A 274 -34.66 -2.56 15.83
N GLU A 275 -35.40 -1.90 14.92
CA GLU A 275 -34.84 -1.24 13.74
C GLU A 275 -33.77 -0.20 14.09
N ALA A 276 -34.05 0.65 15.09
CA ALA A 276 -33.15 1.74 15.45
C ALA A 276 -31.78 1.18 15.91
N GLU A 277 -31.80 0.21 16.80
CA GLU A 277 -30.59 -0.46 17.29
C GLU A 277 -29.86 -1.26 16.21
N MET A 278 -30.60 -1.85 15.27
CA MET A 278 -30.02 -2.56 14.15
C MET A 278 -29.31 -1.61 13.16
N LEU A 279 -29.80 -0.40 13.01
CA LEU A 279 -29.15 0.64 12.18
C LEU A 279 -27.91 1.23 12.85
N ASP A 280 -27.75 1.12 14.19
CA ASP A 280 -26.53 1.50 14.91
C ASP A 280 -25.40 0.46 14.76
N VAL A 281 -25.73 -0.73 14.25
CA VAL A 281 -24.72 -1.76 13.99
C VAL A 281 -23.83 -1.34 12.79
N THR A 282 -22.53 -1.30 13.00
CA THR A 282 -21.57 -0.95 11.98
C THR A 282 -21.70 -1.87 10.75
N GLY A 283 -21.95 -1.27 9.58
CA GLY A 283 -22.11 -2.00 8.32
C GLY A 283 -23.55 -2.40 7.99
N VAL A 284 -24.53 -1.93 8.77
CA VAL A 284 -25.96 -2.03 8.49
C VAL A 284 -26.48 -0.67 8.05
N GLY A 285 -26.71 -0.49 6.76
CA GLY A 285 -27.40 0.67 6.21
C GLY A 285 -28.89 0.36 5.96
N ARG A 286 -29.73 1.38 5.76
CA ARG A 286 -31.20 1.24 5.52
C ARG A 286 -31.52 0.18 4.47
N HIS A 287 -30.88 0.19 3.32
CA HIS A 287 -31.10 -0.79 2.25
C HIS A 287 -30.84 -2.23 2.69
N LYS A 288 -29.79 -2.47 3.47
CA LYS A 288 -29.50 -3.82 4.00
C LYS A 288 -30.42 -4.19 5.15
N PHE A 289 -30.87 -3.23 5.92
CA PHE A 289 -31.87 -3.44 6.96
C PHE A 289 -33.21 -3.85 6.36
N GLU A 290 -33.73 -3.13 5.39
CA GLU A 290 -34.98 -3.45 4.70
C GLU A 290 -34.97 -4.87 4.13
N LYS A 291 -33.82 -5.31 3.62
CA LYS A 291 -33.67 -6.60 2.95
C LYS A 291 -33.44 -7.76 3.91
N TYR A 292 -32.64 -7.58 4.93
CA TYR A 292 -32.17 -8.65 5.80
C TYR A 292 -32.40 -8.40 7.30
N GLY A 293 -32.54 -7.15 7.72
CA GLY A 293 -32.49 -6.73 9.11
C GLY A 293 -33.44 -7.49 10.04
N LYS A 294 -34.69 -7.69 9.64
CA LYS A 294 -35.69 -8.42 10.43
C LYS A 294 -35.27 -9.85 10.75
N ARG A 295 -34.77 -10.59 9.76
CA ARG A 295 -34.31 -11.99 9.95
C ARG A 295 -33.16 -12.08 10.96
N PHE A 296 -32.29 -11.08 10.99
CA PHE A 296 -31.17 -11.03 11.95
C PHE A 296 -31.61 -10.61 13.34
N ILE A 297 -32.56 -9.67 13.48
CA ILE A 297 -33.16 -9.32 14.77
C ILE A 297 -33.84 -10.57 15.38
N ASP A 298 -34.67 -11.25 14.60
CA ASP A 298 -35.35 -12.49 15.05
C ASP A 298 -34.34 -13.56 15.48
N ALA A 299 -33.21 -13.67 14.78
CA ALA A 299 -32.15 -14.60 15.15
C ALA A 299 -31.41 -14.22 16.44
N VAL A 300 -31.30 -12.94 16.75
CA VAL A 300 -30.72 -12.44 18.01
C VAL A 300 -31.67 -12.68 19.18
N GLN A 301 -32.98 -12.45 19.00
CA GLN A 301 -33.98 -12.59 20.07
C GLN A 301 -34.28 -14.04 20.44
N ASN A 302 -34.15 -14.96 19.52
CA ASN A 302 -34.48 -16.37 19.72
C ASN A 302 -33.25 -17.22 20.14
N LEU A 303 -32.46 -16.73 21.10
CA LEU A 303 -31.32 -17.44 21.64
C LEU A 303 -31.69 -18.37 22.78
#